data_473f74a88750a7f49729a3e95e06f46e
#
_entry.id   473f74a88750a7f49729a3e95e06f46e
#
_cell.length_a   1.000
_cell.length_b   1.000
_cell.length_c   1.000
_cell.angle_alpha   90.00
_cell.angle_beta   90.00
_cell.angle_gamma   90.00
#
_symmetry.space_group_name_H-M   'P 1'
#
loop_
_entity.id
_entity.type
_entity.pdbx_description
1 polymer ?
#
loop_
_entity_poly.entity_id
_entity_poly.type
_entity_poly.pdbx_seq_one_letter_code
_entity_poly.pdbx_strand_id
1 'polypeptide(L)' 'MSLYIVLDRSWRNPFTVKSDFARDGALHVAIAASEGFITTKVDTDSWGRKWCITEIGMEVKGDIDDVLKEILQPTHPAH' A
#
# COMPACT_ATOMS: atom_id res chain seq x y z
N MET A 1 12.05 -1.92 -2.97
CA MET A 1 10.72 -1.48 -2.49
C MET A 1 9.85 -2.67 -2.19
N SER A 2 8.89 -2.57 -1.30
CA SER A 2 8.02 -3.68 -0.93
C SER A 2 6.56 -3.30 -1.12
N LEU A 3 5.69 -4.30 -1.12
CA LEU A 3 4.25 -4.06 -1.20
C LEU A 3 3.77 -3.18 -0.05
N TYR A 4 4.28 -3.44 1.16
CA TYR A 4 3.90 -2.65 2.32
C TYR A 4 4.21 -1.16 2.13
N ILE A 5 5.38 -0.84 1.58
CA ILE A 5 5.77 0.55 1.34
C ILE A 5 4.82 1.21 0.34
N VAL A 6 4.41 0.48 -0.70
CA VAL A 6 3.46 1.01 -1.67
C VAL A 6 2.10 1.28 -1.01
N LEU A 7 1.62 0.35 -0.19
CA LEU A 7 0.35 0.52 0.50
C LEU A 7 0.40 1.67 1.50
N ASP A 8 1.46 1.74 2.29
CA ASP A 8 1.64 2.81 3.27
C ASP A 8 1.68 4.17 2.60
N ARG A 9 2.45 4.29 1.50
CA ARG A 9 2.56 5.55 0.77
C ARG A 9 1.23 5.95 0.15
N SER A 10 0.51 5.00 -0.45
CA SER A 10 -0.78 5.31 -1.08
C SER A 10 -1.82 5.76 -0.06
N TRP A 11 -1.68 5.35 1.19
CA TRP A 11 -2.56 5.77 2.27
C TRP A 11 -2.16 7.14 2.83
N ARG A 12 -0.91 7.30 3.20
CA ARG A 12 -0.44 8.53 3.87
C ARG A 12 -0.31 9.70 2.91
N ASN A 13 0.14 9.44 1.72
CA ASN A 13 0.44 10.49 0.75
C ASN A 13 0.32 9.90 -0.67
N PRO A 14 -0.90 9.83 -1.19
CA PRO A 14 -1.12 9.27 -2.53
C PRO A 14 -0.14 9.84 -3.55
N PHE A 15 0.38 9.00 -4.40
CA PHE A 15 1.41 9.37 -5.35
C PHE A 15 0.90 9.29 -6.79
N THR A 16 1.44 10.15 -7.66
CA THR A 16 1.00 10.18 -9.04
C THR A 16 1.51 8.98 -9.82
N VAL A 17 0.74 8.59 -10.85
CA VAL A 17 1.08 7.44 -11.68
C VAL A 17 2.40 7.60 -12.40
N LYS A 18 2.86 8.83 -12.62
CA LYS A 18 4.12 9.13 -13.30
C LYS A 18 5.22 9.59 -12.35
N SER A 19 5.02 9.45 -11.06
CA SER A 19 6.02 9.88 -10.08
C SER A 19 7.25 8.97 -10.08
N ASP A 20 8.34 9.47 -9.54
CA ASP A 20 9.55 8.67 -9.37
C ASP A 20 9.28 7.48 -8.45
N PHE A 21 8.49 7.70 -7.41
CA PHE A 21 8.09 6.62 -6.50
C PHE A 21 7.40 5.49 -7.26
N ALA A 22 6.45 5.83 -8.16
CA ALA A 22 5.73 4.82 -8.93
C ALA A 22 6.68 4.07 -9.87
N ARG A 23 7.65 4.76 -10.45
CA ARG A 23 8.64 4.11 -11.33
C ARG A 23 9.58 3.21 -10.57
N ASP A 24 10.07 3.67 -9.43
CA ASP A 24 11.00 2.89 -8.62
C ASP A 24 10.35 1.64 -8.06
N GLY A 25 9.07 1.71 -7.74
CA GLY A 25 8.32 0.59 -7.22
C GLY A 25 7.38 -0.05 -8.23
N ALA A 26 7.65 0.08 -9.53
CA ALA A 26 6.72 -0.33 -10.58
C ALA A 26 6.18 -1.75 -10.42
N LEU A 27 7.02 -2.70 -10.05
CA LEU A 27 6.59 -4.08 -9.86
C LEU A 27 5.53 -4.18 -8.74
N HIS A 28 5.83 -3.57 -7.61
CA HIS A 28 4.91 -3.65 -6.46
C HIS A 28 3.67 -2.78 -6.65
N VAL A 29 3.80 -1.67 -7.37
CA VAL A 29 2.64 -0.85 -7.76
C VAL A 29 1.73 -1.67 -8.68
N ALA A 30 2.29 -2.37 -9.65
CA ALA A 30 1.52 -3.21 -10.56
C ALA A 30 0.81 -4.35 -9.80
N ILE A 31 1.50 -4.98 -8.87
CA ILE A 31 0.91 -6.04 -8.04
C ILE A 31 -0.25 -5.47 -7.21
N ALA A 32 -0.02 -4.35 -6.53
CA ALA A 32 -1.04 -3.74 -5.69
C ALA A 32 -2.27 -3.34 -6.49
N ALA A 33 -2.06 -2.77 -7.67
CA ALA A 33 -3.16 -2.36 -8.55
C ALA A 33 -3.92 -3.57 -9.07
N SER A 34 -3.20 -4.60 -9.50
CA SER A 34 -3.76 -5.81 -10.04
C SER A 34 -4.62 -6.55 -9.00
N GLU A 35 -4.22 -6.52 -7.74
CA GLU A 35 -4.97 -7.16 -6.65
C GLU A 35 -6.08 -6.27 -6.11
N GLY A 36 -6.22 -5.05 -6.61
CA GLY A 36 -7.24 -4.13 -6.14
C GLY A 36 -6.93 -3.47 -4.81
N PHE A 37 -5.65 -3.47 -4.39
CA PHE A 37 -5.23 -2.85 -3.14
C PHE A 37 -5.11 -1.34 -3.27
N ILE A 38 -4.79 -0.84 -4.46
CA ILE A 38 -4.72 0.58 -4.76
C ILE A 38 -5.48 0.85 -6.05
N THR A 39 -5.94 2.08 -6.21
CA THR A 39 -6.69 2.48 -7.39
C THR A 39 -6.46 3.95 -7.68
N THR A 40 -6.60 4.34 -8.94
CA THR A 40 -6.65 5.74 -9.32
C THR A 40 -8.09 6.23 -9.43
N LYS A 41 -9.06 5.38 -9.19
CA LYS A 41 -10.47 5.71 -9.31
C LYS A 41 -10.88 6.71 -8.25
N VAL A 42 -11.49 7.81 -8.67
CA VAL A 42 -11.94 8.87 -7.77
C VAL A 42 -13.44 8.88 -7.62
N ASP A 43 -14.17 8.25 -8.54
CA ASP A 43 -15.62 8.17 -8.55
C ASP A 43 -16.03 6.96 -9.36
N THR A 44 -17.33 6.65 -9.39
CA THR A 44 -17.85 5.48 -10.08
C THR A 44 -17.37 5.36 -11.52
N ASP A 45 -17.32 6.48 -12.23
CA ASP A 45 -16.96 6.50 -13.64
C ASP A 45 -15.73 7.36 -13.96
N SER A 46 -14.98 7.77 -12.94
CA SER A 46 -13.85 8.67 -13.13
C SER A 46 -12.58 8.14 -12.51
N TRP A 47 -11.46 8.37 -13.19
CA TRP A 47 -10.15 8.00 -12.71
C TRP A 47 -9.28 9.24 -12.60
N GLY A 48 -8.51 9.30 -11.53
CA GLY A 48 -7.58 10.38 -11.30
C GLY A 48 -6.16 9.99 -11.70
N ARG A 49 -5.20 10.76 -11.22
CA ARG A 49 -3.78 10.56 -11.53
C ARG A 49 -2.97 10.09 -10.33
N LYS A 50 -3.62 9.87 -9.21
CA LYS A 50 -2.95 9.44 -7.99
C LYS A 50 -3.41 8.05 -7.58
N TRP A 51 -2.46 7.25 -7.14
CA TRP A 51 -2.75 5.96 -6.54
C TRP A 51 -3.17 6.16 -5.09
N CYS A 52 -4.36 5.70 -4.78
CA CYS A 52 -4.92 5.75 -3.42
C CYS A 52 -5.22 4.35 -2.95
N ILE A 53 -5.11 4.12 -1.64
CA ILE A 53 -5.38 2.80 -1.08
C ILE A 53 -6.89 2.53 -1.08
N THR A 54 -7.26 1.28 -1.30
CA THR A 54 -8.66 0.83 -1.26
C THR A 54 -8.97 0.24 0.12
N GLU A 55 -10.24 -0.11 0.36
CA GLU A 55 -10.62 -0.81 1.58
C GLU A 55 -9.88 -2.14 1.71
N ILE A 56 -9.80 -2.89 0.62
CA ILE A 56 -9.06 -4.16 0.60
C ILE A 56 -7.59 -3.90 0.91
N GLY A 57 -7.02 -2.85 0.32
CA GLY A 57 -5.64 -2.46 0.59
C GLY A 57 -5.42 -2.12 2.05
N MET A 58 -6.36 -1.45 2.68
CA MET A 58 -6.27 -1.12 4.11
C MET A 58 -6.27 -2.38 4.97
N GLU A 59 -7.10 -3.35 4.64
CA GLU A 59 -7.13 -4.62 5.36
C GLU A 59 -5.79 -5.35 5.24
N VAL A 60 -5.26 -5.43 4.02
CA VAL A 60 -3.97 -6.09 3.78
C VAL A 60 -2.86 -5.36 4.52
N LYS A 61 -2.86 -4.03 4.46
CA LYS A 61 -1.88 -3.22 5.18
C LYS A 61 -1.95 -3.47 6.68
N GLY A 62 -3.16 -3.51 7.23
CA GLY A 62 -3.37 -3.79 8.65
C GLY A 62 -2.84 -5.16 9.04
N ASP A 63 -3.07 -6.17 8.23
CA ASP A 63 -2.56 -7.52 8.48
C ASP A 63 -1.02 -7.53 8.47
N ILE A 64 -0.41 -6.83 7.54
CA ILE A 64 1.05 -6.72 7.48
C ILE A 64 1.57 -5.96 8.70
N ASP A 65 0.91 -4.88 9.10
CA ASP A 65 1.28 -4.13 10.30
C ASP A 65 1.27 -5.02 11.54
N ASP A 66 0.27 -5.86 11.68
CA ASP A 66 0.15 -6.77 12.82
C ASP A 66 1.30 -7.78 12.84
N VAL A 67 1.64 -8.34 11.68
CA VAL A 67 2.75 -9.28 11.58
C VAL A 67 4.07 -8.59 11.90
N LEU A 68 4.28 -7.38 11.38
CA LEU A 68 5.49 -6.62 11.65
C LEU A 68 5.62 -6.27 13.12
N LYS A 69 4.53 -5.95 13.78
CA LYS A 69 4.55 -5.69 15.22
C LYS A 69 5.03 -6.90 16.00
N GLU A 70 4.56 -8.08 15.66
CA GLU A 70 5.00 -9.29 16.32
C GLU A 70 6.48 -9.59 16.09
N ILE A 71 6.96 -9.35 14.89
CA ILE A 71 8.35 -9.63 14.54
C ILE A 71 9.31 -8.63 15.15
N LEU A 72 8.93 -7.35 15.12
CA LEU A 72 9.82 -6.27 15.53
C LEU A 72 9.75 -5.95 17.01
N GLN A 73 8.69 -6.33 17.68
CA GLN A 73 8.63 -6.15 19.11
C GLN A 73 9.48 -7.19 19.78
N PRO A 74 10.26 -6.76 20.69
CA PRO A 74 11.02 -7.69 21.44
C PRO A 74 10.06 -8.46 22.24
N THR A 75 9.83 -9.42 22.18
CA THR A 75 9.01 -10.04 22.81
C THR A 75 9.05 -10.16 24.05
N HIS A 76 8.56 -10.37 24.65
CA HIS A 76 8.47 -10.50 25.72
C HIS A 76 8.79 -11.57 26.28
N PRO A 77 9.01 -11.49 27.09
CA PRO A 77 9.42 -12.17 27.63
C PRO A 77 8.94 -13.06 28.18
N ALA A 78 9.03 -13.51 28.35
CA ALA A 78 8.64 -14.13 28.77
C ALA A 78 8.64 -14.39 29.57
N HIS A 79 8.75 -14.32 29.67
CA HIS A 79 8.72 -14.48 30.25
C HIS A 79 9.10 -14.84 30.58
#